data_f4ba39f9d490703e6e1950c047e407ad
#
_entry.id   f4ba39f9d490703e6e1950c047e407ad
#
_cell.length_a   1.000
_cell.length_b   1.000
_cell.length_c   1.000
_cell.angle_alpha   90.00
_cell.angle_beta   90.00
_cell.angle_gamma   90.00
#
_symmetry.space_group_name_H-M   'P 1'
#
loop_
_entity.id
_entity.type
_entity.pdbx_description
1 polymer ?
#
loop_
_entity_poly.entity_id
_entity_poly.type
_entity_poly.pdbx_seq_one_letter_code
_entity_poly.pdbx_strand_id
1 'polypeptide(L)'
;MKKLIAAAFIIFPLASCTVYGNKSIKDETQQNIASKIINGKTTQKDILQLYGEPQTKETNDGKELWGYSVMSGESQISNYIPGLALLKNSSTAHMKELEIWFKGDVVERYTFRQTASKVSRGLLD
;
A
#
# COMPACT_ATOMS: atom_id res chain seq x y z
N MET A 1 22.13 -50.18 -2.78
CA MET A 1 21.47 -49.20 -3.67
C MET A 1 21.44 -47.85 -2.97
N LYS A 2 22.24 -46.92 -3.45
CA LYS A 2 22.26 -45.58 -2.92
C LYS A 2 21.31 -44.71 -3.75
N LYS A 3 20.20 -44.31 -3.18
CA LYS A 3 19.31 -43.29 -3.81
C LYS A 3 19.93 -41.93 -3.56
N LEU A 4 20.45 -41.32 -4.58
CA LEU A 4 20.86 -39.92 -4.55
C LEU A 4 19.60 -39.05 -4.59
N ILE A 5 19.28 -38.48 -3.44
CA ILE A 5 18.25 -37.43 -3.36
C ILE A 5 18.96 -36.14 -3.72
N ALA A 6 18.79 -35.71 -4.95
CA ALA A 6 19.19 -34.36 -5.38
C ALA A 6 18.23 -33.37 -4.73
N ALA A 7 18.67 -32.72 -3.66
CA ALA A 7 17.97 -31.57 -3.12
C ALA A 7 18.15 -30.42 -4.11
N ALA A 8 17.14 -30.17 -4.92
CA ALA A 8 17.10 -28.98 -5.74
C ALA A 8 16.83 -27.78 -4.85
N PHE A 9 17.86 -27.02 -4.54
CA PHE A 9 17.73 -25.71 -3.91
C PHE A 9 17.14 -24.76 -4.95
N ILE A 10 15.84 -24.53 -4.87
CA ILE A 10 15.20 -23.49 -5.65
C ILE A 10 15.49 -22.18 -4.96
N ILE A 11 16.48 -21.46 -5.47
CA ILE A 11 16.74 -20.08 -5.03
C ILE A 11 15.66 -19.22 -5.66
N PHE A 12 14.65 -18.88 -4.88
CA PHE A 12 13.70 -17.83 -5.28
C PHE A 12 14.39 -16.47 -5.17
N PRO A 13 14.46 -15.71 -6.26
CA PRO A 13 14.89 -14.32 -6.14
C PRO A 13 13.83 -13.57 -5.33
N LEU A 14 14.21 -13.15 -4.13
CA LEU A 14 13.40 -12.23 -3.34
C LEU A 14 13.47 -10.86 -4.00
N ALA A 15 12.51 -10.59 -4.89
CA ALA A 15 12.30 -9.24 -5.37
C ALA A 15 11.76 -8.42 -4.20
N SER A 16 12.62 -7.64 -3.59
CA SER A 16 12.25 -6.77 -2.48
C SER A 16 11.57 -5.50 -2.98
N CYS A 17 10.28 -5.60 -3.30
CA CYS A 17 9.43 -4.42 -3.32
C CYS A 17 9.04 -4.12 -1.89
N THR A 18 9.54 -3.01 -1.34
CA THR A 18 9.23 -2.62 0.02
C THR A 18 7.86 -1.97 0.05
N VAL A 19 6.86 -2.72 0.54
CA VAL A 19 5.50 -2.22 0.73
C VAL A 19 5.16 -2.35 2.20
N TYR A 20 4.85 -1.22 2.83
CA TYR A 20 4.41 -1.15 4.21
C TYR A 20 2.93 -0.78 4.30
N GLY A 21 2.22 -1.44 5.20
CA GLY A 21 0.81 -1.15 5.47
C GLY A 21 -0.15 -2.12 4.78
N ASN A 22 -1.36 -1.67 4.54
CA ASN A 22 -2.41 -2.50 3.97
C ASN A 22 -2.28 -2.59 2.44
N LYS A 23 -1.80 -3.73 1.97
CA LYS A 23 -1.56 -3.97 0.54
C LYS A 23 -2.83 -3.99 -0.31
N SER A 24 -4.00 -4.17 0.31
CA SER A 24 -5.28 -4.22 -0.42
C SER A 24 -5.63 -2.92 -1.12
N ILE A 25 -5.10 -1.78 -0.63
CA ILE A 25 -5.33 -0.47 -1.24
C ILE A 25 -4.18 0.01 -2.13
N LYS A 26 -3.12 -0.80 -2.28
CA LYS A 26 -1.93 -0.43 -3.05
C LYS A 26 -2.25 -0.06 -4.50
N ASP A 27 -3.09 -0.85 -5.14
CA ASP A 27 -3.46 -0.69 -6.54
C ASP A 27 -4.78 0.07 -6.74
N GLU A 28 -5.37 0.57 -5.65
CA GLU A 28 -6.60 1.34 -5.71
C GLU A 28 -6.37 2.74 -6.27
N THR A 29 -7.35 3.20 -7.03
CA THR A 29 -7.42 4.56 -7.56
C THR A 29 -8.70 5.23 -7.07
N GLN A 30 -8.79 6.55 -7.21
CA GLN A 30 -10.00 7.29 -6.89
C GLN A 30 -11.23 6.72 -7.59
N GLN A 31 -11.07 6.33 -8.86
CA GLN A 31 -12.15 5.77 -9.67
C GLN A 31 -12.56 4.37 -9.21
N ASN A 32 -11.58 3.51 -8.89
CA ASN A 32 -11.86 2.16 -8.41
C ASN A 32 -12.61 2.19 -7.08
N ILE A 33 -12.19 3.04 -6.17
CA ILE A 33 -12.84 3.18 -4.87
C ILE A 33 -14.26 3.72 -5.03
N ALA A 34 -14.46 4.72 -5.87
CA ALA A 34 -15.79 5.27 -6.13
C ALA A 34 -16.78 4.23 -6.70
N SER A 35 -16.28 3.22 -7.42
CA SER A 35 -17.11 2.13 -7.93
C SER A 35 -17.42 1.05 -6.88
N LYS A 36 -16.58 0.91 -5.86
CA LYS A 36 -16.69 -0.13 -4.83
C LYS A 36 -17.38 0.35 -3.56
N ILE A 37 -17.17 1.61 -3.18
CA ILE A 37 -17.72 2.19 -1.95
C ILE A 37 -18.82 3.17 -2.31
N ILE A 38 -20.05 2.83 -1.94
CA ILE A 38 -21.22 3.66 -2.19
C ILE A 38 -21.75 4.17 -0.86
N ASN A 39 -21.74 5.49 -0.68
CA ASN A 39 -22.25 6.13 0.53
C ASN A 39 -23.72 5.77 0.76
N GLY A 40 -24.05 5.40 1.98
CA GLY A 40 -25.40 5.00 2.38
C GLY A 40 -25.79 3.57 1.98
N LYS A 41 -24.89 2.80 1.34
CA LYS A 41 -25.20 1.46 0.85
C LYS A 41 -24.16 0.40 1.23
N THR A 42 -22.88 0.69 1.07
CA THR A 42 -21.79 -0.23 1.41
C THR A 42 -21.72 -0.44 2.92
N THR A 43 -21.65 -1.69 3.36
CA THR A 43 -21.62 -2.05 4.78
C THR A 43 -20.21 -2.28 5.28
N GLN A 44 -20.04 -2.33 6.61
CA GLN A 44 -18.76 -2.71 7.22
C GLN A 44 -18.28 -4.08 6.77
N LYS A 45 -19.20 -5.04 6.62
CA LYS A 45 -18.89 -6.38 6.11
C LYS A 45 -18.35 -6.32 4.69
N ASP A 46 -18.93 -5.49 3.83
CA ASP A 46 -18.46 -5.30 2.46
C ASP A 46 -17.03 -4.72 2.46
N ILE A 47 -16.74 -3.76 3.33
CA ILE A 47 -15.41 -3.17 3.45
C ILE A 47 -14.39 -4.20 3.95
N LEU A 48 -14.75 -5.05 4.91
CA LEU A 48 -13.88 -6.12 5.39
C LEU A 48 -13.56 -7.14 4.29
N GLN A 49 -14.51 -7.43 3.41
CA GLN A 49 -14.28 -8.30 2.27
C GLN A 49 -13.38 -7.67 1.21
N LEU A 50 -13.50 -6.36 1.00
CA LEU A 50 -12.68 -5.63 0.02
C LEU A 50 -11.25 -5.41 0.49
N TYR A 51 -11.08 -4.96 1.73
CA TYR A 51 -9.81 -4.44 2.23
C TYR A 51 -9.29 -5.14 3.49
N GLY A 52 -10.07 -6.02 4.09
CA GLY A 52 -9.70 -6.68 5.35
C GLY A 52 -9.81 -5.75 6.55
N GLU A 53 -9.15 -6.12 7.64
CA GLU A 53 -9.14 -5.32 8.86
C GLU A 53 -8.42 -3.98 8.65
N PRO A 54 -9.02 -2.87 9.11
CA PRO A 54 -8.35 -1.58 9.05
C PRO A 54 -7.20 -1.50 10.05
N GLN A 55 -6.22 -0.65 9.74
CA GLN A 55 -5.09 -0.41 10.63
C GLN A 55 -5.50 0.43 11.85
N THR A 56 -6.46 1.32 11.68
CA THR A 56 -6.99 2.16 12.76
C THR A 56 -8.51 2.08 12.79
N LYS A 57 -9.06 1.99 14.00
CA LYS A 57 -10.49 2.08 14.27
C LYS A 57 -10.71 3.09 15.39
N GLU A 58 -11.49 4.10 15.12
CA GLU A 58 -11.86 5.09 16.09
C GLU A 58 -13.37 5.21 16.18
N THR A 59 -13.89 5.39 17.39
CA THR A 59 -15.32 5.61 17.61
C THR A 59 -15.51 6.95 18.27
N ASN A 60 -16.30 7.80 17.67
CA ASN A 60 -16.64 9.11 18.19
C ASN A 60 -18.11 9.43 17.93
N ASP A 61 -18.86 9.76 18.97
CA ASP A 61 -20.28 10.12 18.91
C ASP A 61 -21.16 9.10 18.14
N GLY A 62 -20.91 7.80 18.35
CA GLY A 62 -21.66 6.73 17.70
C GLY A 62 -21.29 6.49 16.24
N LYS A 63 -20.29 7.20 15.72
CA LYS A 63 -19.73 6.99 14.39
C LYS A 63 -18.39 6.29 14.48
N GLU A 64 -18.16 5.31 13.63
CA GLU A 64 -16.88 4.65 13.52
C GLU A 64 -16.09 5.22 12.35
N LEU A 65 -14.80 5.42 12.58
CA LEU A 65 -13.82 5.78 11.55
C LEU A 65 -12.83 4.64 11.39
N TRP A 66 -12.73 4.11 10.17
CA TRP A 66 -11.74 3.09 9.81
C TRP A 66 -10.68 3.69 8.90
N GLY A 67 -9.42 3.46 9.23
CA GLY A 67 -8.30 3.95 8.46
C GLY A 67 -7.47 2.84 7.85
N TYR A 68 -7.17 2.99 6.57
CA TYR A 68 -6.28 2.14 5.80
C TYR A 68 -5.17 2.99 5.21
N SER A 69 -3.94 2.53 5.29
CA SER A 69 -2.82 3.22 4.65
C SER A 69 -1.83 2.22 4.08
N VAL A 70 -1.20 2.59 2.99
CA VAL A 70 -0.11 1.85 2.37
C VAL A 70 0.96 2.81 1.90
N MET A 71 2.21 2.44 2.14
CA MET A 71 3.36 3.14 1.62
C MET A 71 4.15 2.19 0.75
N SER A 72 4.46 2.61 -0.46
CA SER A 72 5.32 1.89 -1.39
C SER A 72 6.47 2.78 -1.83
N GLY A 73 7.68 2.22 -1.85
CA GLY A 73 8.87 2.93 -2.29
C GLY A 73 9.51 2.23 -3.48
N GLU A 74 9.94 3.01 -4.46
CA GLU A 74 10.75 2.56 -5.58
C GLU A 74 12.09 3.27 -5.56
N SER A 75 13.18 2.50 -5.50
CA SER A 75 14.50 3.04 -5.74
C SER A 75 14.89 2.85 -7.20
N GLN A 76 15.45 3.89 -7.80
CA GLN A 76 15.84 3.83 -9.21
C GLN A 76 17.09 2.98 -9.43
N ILE A 77 17.12 2.34 -10.60
CA ILE A 77 18.14 1.36 -11.05
C ILE A 77 19.55 1.93 -11.11
N SER A 78 19.74 3.23 -11.08
CA SER A 78 21.05 3.88 -10.99
C SER A 78 21.93 3.38 -9.83
N ASN A 79 21.36 2.72 -8.85
CA ASN A 79 22.07 2.08 -7.75
C ASN A 79 22.91 0.85 -8.17
N TYR A 80 22.67 0.30 -9.36
CA TYR A 80 23.37 -0.88 -9.87
C TYR A 80 24.65 -0.56 -10.63
N ILE A 81 24.87 0.69 -10.99
CA ILE A 81 26.07 1.11 -11.72
C ILE A 81 27.04 1.79 -10.77
N PRO A 82 28.22 1.19 -10.47
CA PRO A 82 29.21 1.82 -9.60
C PRO A 82 29.63 3.19 -10.16
N GLY A 83 29.53 4.20 -9.32
CA GLY A 83 29.88 5.58 -9.69
C GLY A 83 28.68 6.46 -10.02
N LEU A 84 27.60 5.93 -10.61
CA LEU A 84 26.37 6.71 -10.84
C LEU A 84 25.56 6.92 -9.57
N ALA A 85 25.62 6.00 -8.62
CA ALA A 85 24.98 6.13 -7.32
C ALA A 85 25.53 7.31 -6.51
N LEU A 86 26.76 7.71 -6.74
CA LEU A 86 27.37 8.91 -6.14
C LEU A 86 26.88 10.20 -6.80
N LEU A 87 26.44 10.13 -8.05
CA LEU A 87 26.01 11.28 -8.82
C LEU A 87 24.51 11.55 -8.71
N LYS A 88 23.71 10.50 -8.63
CA LYS A 88 22.25 10.64 -8.53
C LYS A 88 21.61 9.44 -7.83
N ASN A 89 21.09 9.69 -6.65
CA ASN A 89 20.27 8.72 -5.94
C ASN A 89 18.89 9.31 -5.75
N SER A 90 17.90 8.75 -6.45
CA SER A 90 16.51 9.19 -6.33
C SER A 90 15.63 8.05 -5.86
N SER A 91 14.81 8.30 -4.86
CA SER A 91 13.77 7.40 -4.41
C SER A 91 12.41 8.10 -4.48
N THR A 92 11.41 7.39 -4.94
CA THR A 92 10.03 7.88 -4.96
C THR A 92 9.21 7.06 -3.98
N ALA A 93 8.59 7.72 -3.03
CA ALA A 93 7.66 7.11 -2.10
C ALA A 93 6.23 7.49 -2.47
N HIS A 94 5.38 6.49 -2.57
CA HIS A 94 3.95 6.66 -2.81
C HIS A 94 3.19 6.25 -1.56
N MET A 95 2.30 7.11 -1.11
CA MET A 95 1.44 6.88 0.03
C MET A 95 0.00 6.98 -0.39
N LYS A 96 -0.80 6.00 0.02
CA LYS A 96 -2.24 6.00 -0.18
C LYS A 96 -2.93 5.85 1.16
N GLU A 97 -3.94 6.64 1.39
CA GLU A 97 -4.74 6.64 2.61
C GLU A 97 -6.21 6.60 2.25
N LEU A 98 -6.92 5.67 2.88
CA LEU A 98 -8.37 5.55 2.78
C LEU A 98 -8.96 5.65 4.18
N GLU A 99 -9.82 6.62 4.39
CA GLU A 99 -10.57 6.80 5.62
C GLU A 99 -12.05 6.64 5.34
N ILE A 100 -12.73 5.82 6.13
CA ILE A 100 -14.13 5.49 5.94
C ILE A 100 -14.90 5.78 7.24
N TRP A 101 -15.89 6.64 7.16
CA TRP A 101 -16.81 6.94 8.25
C TRP A 101 -18.09 6.14 8.10
N PHE A 102 -18.46 5.44 9.15
CA PHE A 102 -19.68 4.64 9.21
C PHE A 102 -20.70 5.29 10.13
N LYS A 103 -21.95 5.27 9.71
CA LYS A 103 -23.12 5.53 10.55
C LYS A 103 -23.83 4.21 10.79
N GLY A 104 -23.71 3.66 12.01
CA GLY A 104 -24.10 2.28 12.25
C GLY A 104 -23.24 1.33 11.43
N ASP A 105 -23.85 0.45 10.66
CA ASP A 105 -23.17 -0.54 9.85
C ASP A 105 -22.87 -0.09 8.41
N VAL A 106 -23.29 1.11 8.03
CA VAL A 106 -23.26 1.59 6.65
C VAL A 106 -22.30 2.76 6.49
N VAL A 107 -21.57 2.78 5.37
CA VAL A 107 -20.68 3.89 5.01
C VAL A 107 -21.48 5.19 4.88
N GLU A 108 -21.11 6.20 5.66
CA GLU A 108 -21.65 7.56 5.55
C GLU A 108 -20.87 8.35 4.50
N ARG A 109 -19.54 8.30 4.57
CA ARG A 109 -18.63 8.97 3.64
C ARG A 109 -17.25 8.31 3.69
N TYR A 110 -16.42 8.60 2.70
CA TYR A 110 -15.02 8.20 2.70
C TYR A 110 -14.16 9.30 2.09
N THR A 111 -12.87 9.25 2.41
CA THR A 111 -11.85 10.05 1.72
C THR A 111 -10.73 9.14 1.26
N PHE A 112 -10.22 9.39 0.08
CA PHE A 112 -9.08 8.68 -0.47
C PHE A 112 -8.04 9.69 -0.93
N ARG A 113 -6.83 9.55 -0.40
CA ARG A 113 -5.72 10.43 -0.74
C ARG A 113 -4.56 9.63 -1.30
N GLN A 114 -3.93 10.17 -2.33
CA GLN A 114 -2.70 9.64 -2.89
C GLN A 114 -1.66 10.74 -2.84
N THR A 115 -0.52 10.42 -2.25
CA THR A 115 0.60 11.34 -2.16
C THR A 115 1.84 10.66 -2.73
N ALA A 116 2.59 11.38 -3.57
CA ALA A 116 3.87 10.94 -4.05
C ALA A 116 4.93 11.95 -3.63
N SER A 117 5.99 11.48 -2.97
CA SER A 117 7.13 12.30 -2.63
C SER A 117 8.38 11.76 -3.32
N LYS A 118 9.08 12.62 -4.01
CA LYS A 118 10.36 12.30 -4.65
C LYS A 118 11.48 12.88 -3.82
N VAL A 119 12.34 12.00 -3.33
CA VAL A 119 13.56 12.40 -2.64
C VAL A 119 14.73 12.12 -3.58
N SER A 120 15.42 13.16 -4.01
CA SER A 120 16.66 13.02 -4.75
C SER A 120 17.83 13.47 -3.86
N ARG A 121 18.83 12.62 -3.76
CA ARG A 121 20.10 12.92 -3.12
C ARG A 121 21.20 12.71 -4.13
N GLY A 122 21.97 13.75 -4.40
CA GLY A 122 23.09 13.67 -5.31
C GLY A 122 23.99 14.90 -5.20
N LEU A 123 25.21 14.77 -5.70
CA LEU A 123 26.20 15.84 -5.67
C LEU A 123 25.88 16.99 -6.64
N LEU A 124 24.89 16.80 -7.50
CA LEU A 124 24.50 17.76 -8.54
C LEU A 124 23.16 18.44 -8.28
N ASP A 125 22.58 18.25 -7.11
CA ASP A 125 21.34 18.93 -6.71
C ASP A 125 21.64 20.31 -6.11
#